data_bdcf272bfd546e740b84dff2265decba
#
_entry.id   bdcf272bfd546e740b84dff2265decba
#
_cell.length_a   1.000
_cell.length_b   1.000
_cell.length_c   1.000
_cell.angle_alpha   90.00
_cell.angle_beta   90.00
_cell.angle_gamma   90.00
#
_symmetry.space_group_name_H-M   'P 1'
#
loop_
_entity.id
_entity.type
_entity.pdbx_description
1 polymer ?
#
loop_
_entity_poly.entity_id
_entity_poly.type
_entity_poly.pdbx_seq_one_letter_code
_entity_poly.pdbx_strand_id
1 'polypeptide(L)'
;QILDLLVGGDRRSIGKSDEVVQIVLRQPANFDALFQGFYSPHPVVRMRTADAVEKITAEKPELLLPYHTPMLEMLDHCEQMEVQWHLAQIIPRLSLSPTEVFECYHKVEKYLASPSAIVNTFALQCLVDLAFQQNTLLIETKRHLEAGMTSQSKAVQSRCRKLIKEMEAYEKH
;
A
#
# COMPACT_ATOMS: atom_id res chain seq x y z
N GLN A 1 14.62 13.12 17.47
CA GLN A 1 14.71 11.96 16.58
C GLN A 1 13.60 12.00 15.53
N ILE A 2 13.74 11.22 14.43
CA ILE A 2 12.82 11.32 13.29
C ILE A 2 11.38 10.95 13.67
N LEU A 3 11.19 9.96 14.54
CA LEU A 3 9.86 9.56 15.01
C LEU A 3 9.18 10.61 15.89
N ASP A 4 9.94 11.50 16.52
CA ASP A 4 9.37 12.58 17.32
C ASP A 4 8.58 13.57 16.46
N LEU A 5 8.94 13.70 15.19
CA LEU A 5 8.23 14.53 14.24
C LEU A 5 6.86 13.94 13.84
N LEU A 6 6.65 12.66 14.10
CA LEU A 6 5.41 11.95 13.77
C LEU A 6 4.43 11.87 14.93
N VAL A 7 4.81 12.39 16.11
CA VAL A 7 3.98 12.42 17.31
C VAL A 7 3.11 13.68 17.33
N GLY A 8 1.95 13.59 17.98
CA GLY A 8 1.05 14.72 18.27
C GLY A 8 0.01 15.00 17.19
N GLY A 9 -0.97 15.83 17.51
CA GLY A 9 -2.10 16.12 16.63
C GLY A 9 -3.12 14.98 16.55
N ASP A 10 -4.16 15.16 15.75
CA ASP A 10 -5.21 14.17 15.57
C ASP A 10 -4.95 13.26 14.36
N ARG A 11 -5.75 12.19 14.23
CA ARG A 11 -5.65 11.22 13.15
C ARG A 11 -5.98 11.77 11.76
N ARG A 12 -6.58 12.95 11.68
CA ARG A 12 -6.96 13.59 10.42
C ARG A 12 -5.80 14.35 9.79
N SER A 13 -4.74 14.60 10.59
CA SER A 13 -3.55 15.32 10.16
C SER A 13 -2.42 14.34 9.84
N ILE A 14 -1.71 14.58 8.75
CA ILE A 14 -0.44 13.88 8.46
C ILE A 14 0.71 14.36 9.37
N GLY A 15 0.45 15.40 10.20
CA GLY A 15 1.46 15.98 11.06
C GLY A 15 2.63 16.51 10.25
N LYS A 16 3.84 16.14 10.67
CA LYS A 16 5.09 16.49 9.97
C LYS A 16 5.58 15.37 9.05
N SER A 17 4.69 14.50 8.58
CA SER A 17 5.03 13.40 7.68
C SER A 17 5.79 13.88 6.43
N ASP A 18 5.34 14.98 5.80
CA ASP A 18 6.02 15.53 4.62
C ASP A 18 7.42 16.06 4.93
N GLU A 19 7.63 16.62 6.13
CA GLU A 19 8.97 17.03 6.59
C GLU A 19 9.87 15.80 6.73
N VAL A 20 9.37 14.72 7.32
CA VAL A 20 10.10 13.45 7.46
C VAL A 20 10.46 12.88 6.08
N VAL A 21 9.54 12.91 5.13
CA VAL A 21 9.80 12.49 3.74
C VAL A 21 11.01 13.24 3.17
N GLN A 22 11.05 14.57 3.29
CA GLN A 22 12.15 15.38 2.77
C GLN A 22 13.48 15.06 3.47
N ILE A 23 13.45 14.84 4.78
CA ILE A 23 14.67 14.47 5.54
C ILE A 23 15.23 13.15 5.01
N VAL A 24 14.38 12.12 4.85
CA VAL A 24 14.83 10.80 4.41
C VAL A 24 15.28 10.81 2.95
N LEU A 25 14.60 11.54 2.08
CA LEU A 25 15.00 11.65 0.67
C LEU A 25 16.40 12.28 0.52
N ARG A 26 16.73 13.24 1.38
CA ARG A 26 18.07 13.88 1.41
C ARG A 26 19.12 12.99 2.08
N GLN A 27 18.72 12.24 3.09
CA GLN A 27 19.60 11.39 3.90
C GLN A 27 18.97 10.00 4.07
N PRO A 28 19.09 9.12 3.06
CA PRO A 28 18.45 7.79 3.08
C PRO A 28 18.84 6.90 4.26
N ALA A 29 19.97 7.17 4.92
CA ALA A 29 20.37 6.46 6.13
C ALA A 29 19.35 6.59 7.27
N ASN A 30 18.48 7.60 7.22
CA ASN A 30 17.39 7.78 8.20
C ASN A 30 16.18 6.85 7.95
N PHE A 31 16.14 6.12 6.83
CA PHE A 31 15.01 5.28 6.49
C PHE A 31 14.76 4.18 7.53
N ASP A 32 15.83 3.58 8.07
CA ASP A 32 15.67 2.55 9.10
C ASP A 32 15.00 3.09 10.37
N ALA A 33 15.42 4.27 10.84
CA ALA A 33 14.80 4.92 12.00
C ALA A 33 13.31 5.22 11.74
N LEU A 34 12.96 5.65 10.52
CA LEU A 34 11.56 5.86 10.14
C LEU A 34 10.79 4.54 10.12
N PHE A 35 11.35 3.50 9.54
CA PHE A 35 10.70 2.19 9.41
C PHE A 35 10.30 1.61 10.77
N GLN A 36 11.09 1.85 11.81
CA GLN A 36 10.78 1.44 13.17
C GLN A 36 9.44 2.03 13.69
N GLY A 37 8.97 3.11 13.10
CA GLY A 37 7.66 3.69 13.41
C GLY A 37 6.49 2.75 13.15
N PHE A 38 6.61 1.77 12.27
CA PHE A 38 5.59 0.74 12.08
C PHE A 38 5.34 -0.10 13.34
N TYR A 39 6.33 -0.21 14.20
CA TYR A 39 6.26 -0.98 15.45
C TYR A 39 5.92 -0.11 16.66
N SER A 40 5.62 1.17 16.45
CA SER A 40 5.22 2.06 17.54
C SER A 40 3.94 1.59 18.23
N PRO A 41 3.82 1.70 19.55
CA PRO A 41 2.56 1.42 20.23
C PRO A 41 1.47 2.46 19.90
N HIS A 42 1.84 3.61 19.33
CA HIS A 42 0.92 4.69 19.02
C HIS A 42 0.37 4.59 17.59
N PRO A 43 -0.97 4.40 17.42
CA PRO A 43 -1.55 4.25 16.08
C PRO A 43 -1.29 5.44 15.15
N VAL A 44 -1.22 6.65 15.68
CA VAL A 44 -0.93 7.86 14.89
C VAL A 44 0.49 7.81 14.31
N VAL A 45 1.46 7.35 15.09
CA VAL A 45 2.84 7.19 14.60
C VAL A 45 2.90 6.12 13.50
N ARG A 46 2.23 4.97 13.69
CA ARG A 46 2.18 3.92 12.66
C ARG A 46 1.57 4.44 11.35
N MET A 47 0.44 5.15 11.45
CA MET A 47 -0.24 5.74 10.29
C MET A 47 0.67 6.69 9.52
N ARG A 48 1.31 7.63 10.24
CA ARG A 48 2.19 8.63 9.62
C ARG A 48 3.49 8.03 9.09
N THR A 49 4.00 6.98 9.76
CA THR A 49 5.11 6.19 9.24
C THR A 49 4.74 5.55 7.90
N ALA A 50 3.57 4.92 7.83
CA ALA A 50 3.11 4.29 6.59
C ALA A 50 2.95 5.32 5.46
N ASP A 51 2.39 6.50 5.74
CA ASP A 51 2.27 7.59 4.78
C ASP A 51 3.66 8.05 4.28
N ALA A 52 4.59 8.28 5.18
CA ALA A 52 5.94 8.71 4.82
C ALA A 52 6.70 7.64 4.03
N VAL A 53 6.65 6.38 4.46
CA VAL A 53 7.30 5.26 3.76
C VAL A 53 6.71 5.09 2.35
N GLU A 54 5.39 5.21 2.19
CA GLU A 54 4.75 5.16 0.88
C GLU A 54 5.30 6.24 -0.05
N LYS A 55 5.34 7.49 0.39
CA LYS A 55 5.82 8.62 -0.41
C LYS A 55 7.30 8.49 -0.78
N ILE A 56 8.14 8.09 0.17
CA ILE A 56 9.57 7.90 -0.04
C ILE A 56 9.82 6.77 -1.04
N THR A 57 9.13 5.64 -0.88
CA THR A 57 9.38 4.46 -1.73
C THR A 57 8.73 4.56 -3.10
N ALA A 58 7.80 5.51 -3.31
CA ALA A 58 7.37 5.89 -4.65
C ALA A 58 8.53 6.47 -5.48
N GLU A 59 9.44 7.20 -4.84
CA GLU A 59 10.61 7.78 -5.49
C GLU A 59 11.84 6.87 -5.43
N LYS A 60 12.04 6.18 -4.31
CA LYS A 60 13.21 5.33 -4.02
C LYS A 60 12.79 3.94 -3.56
N PRO A 61 12.21 3.12 -4.45
CA PRO A 61 11.74 1.78 -4.06
C PRO A 61 12.87 0.86 -3.61
N GLU A 62 14.11 1.13 -4.00
CA GLU A 62 15.29 0.34 -3.59
C GLU A 62 15.52 0.37 -2.07
N LEU A 63 15.01 1.37 -1.36
CA LEU A 63 15.10 1.43 0.10
C LEU A 63 14.34 0.29 0.79
N LEU A 64 13.41 -0.36 0.07
CA LEU A 64 12.65 -1.50 0.60
C LEU A 64 13.44 -2.81 0.62
N LEU A 65 14.57 -2.90 -0.10
CA LEU A 65 15.32 -4.16 -0.22
C LEU A 65 15.62 -4.85 1.12
N PRO A 66 16.12 -4.13 2.16
CA PRO A 66 16.38 -4.76 3.46
C PRO A 66 15.11 -5.15 4.23
N TYR A 67 13.94 -4.66 3.81
CA TYR A 67 12.68 -4.78 4.54
C TYR A 67 11.67 -5.71 3.85
N HIS A 68 12.14 -6.52 2.91
CA HIS A 68 11.31 -7.48 2.17
C HIS A 68 10.47 -8.37 3.10
N THR A 69 11.13 -9.09 3.98
CA THR A 69 10.46 -9.97 4.96
C THR A 69 9.58 -9.21 5.95
N PRO A 70 10.05 -8.13 6.59
CA PRO A 70 9.19 -7.33 7.47
C PRO A 70 7.92 -6.80 6.79
N MET A 71 8.00 -6.38 5.52
CA MET A 71 6.82 -5.90 4.79
C MET A 71 5.80 -7.00 4.56
N LEU A 72 6.25 -8.20 4.18
CA LEU A 72 5.36 -9.36 3.99
C LEU A 72 4.70 -9.80 5.31
N GLU A 73 5.45 -9.76 6.41
CA GLU A 73 4.91 -10.07 7.74
C GLU A 73 3.85 -9.05 8.17
N MET A 74 4.07 -7.77 7.90
CA MET A 74 3.06 -6.73 8.19
C MET A 74 1.77 -6.95 7.43
N LEU A 75 1.85 -7.40 6.19
CA LEU A 75 0.66 -7.71 5.40
C LEU A 75 -0.20 -8.79 6.05
N ASP A 76 0.42 -9.75 6.74
CA ASP A 76 -0.28 -10.82 7.46
C ASP A 76 -0.98 -10.34 8.74
N HIS A 77 -0.40 -9.37 9.43
CA HIS A 77 -0.77 -9.06 10.81
C HIS A 77 -1.38 -7.67 10.99
N CYS A 78 -1.40 -6.83 9.96
CA CYS A 78 -1.90 -5.47 10.09
C CYS A 78 -3.42 -5.40 10.17
N GLU A 79 -3.94 -4.85 11.26
CA GLU A 79 -5.37 -4.62 11.48
C GLU A 79 -5.78 -3.15 11.32
N GLN A 80 -4.82 -2.23 11.41
CA GLN A 80 -5.09 -0.79 11.32
C GLN A 80 -5.34 -0.37 9.87
N MET A 81 -6.54 0.16 9.59
CA MET A 81 -6.94 0.51 8.22
C MET A 81 -6.01 1.50 7.54
N GLU A 82 -5.57 2.52 8.28
CA GLU A 82 -4.66 3.55 7.76
C GLU A 82 -3.29 2.98 7.35
N VAL A 83 -2.87 1.91 8.00
CA VAL A 83 -1.65 1.20 7.59
C VAL A 83 -1.95 0.27 6.41
N GLN A 84 -3.10 -0.41 6.42
CA GLN A 84 -3.49 -1.34 5.36
C GLN A 84 -3.50 -0.69 3.97
N TRP A 85 -4.10 0.51 3.81
CA TRP A 85 -4.15 1.11 2.49
C TRP A 85 -2.79 1.63 2.00
N HIS A 86 -1.89 1.98 2.91
CA HIS A 86 -0.51 2.32 2.54
C HIS A 86 0.28 1.06 2.18
N LEU A 87 0.13 -0.05 2.93
CA LEU A 87 0.75 -1.33 2.59
C LEU A 87 0.34 -1.79 1.18
N ALA A 88 -0.94 -1.67 0.85
CA ALA A 88 -1.44 -2.03 -0.47
C ALA A 88 -0.75 -1.25 -1.60
N GLN A 89 -0.34 0.00 -1.35
CA GLN A 89 0.42 0.80 -2.31
C GLN A 89 1.89 0.39 -2.38
N ILE A 90 2.47 -0.04 -1.26
CA ILE A 90 3.90 -0.33 -1.13
C ILE A 90 4.24 -1.74 -1.63
N ILE A 91 3.42 -2.73 -1.32
CA ILE A 91 3.70 -4.16 -1.59
C ILE A 91 4.12 -4.43 -3.06
N PRO A 92 3.45 -3.87 -4.08
CA PRO A 92 3.86 -4.11 -5.47
C PRO A 92 5.24 -3.56 -5.83
N ARG A 93 5.82 -2.69 -4.99
CA ARG A 93 7.16 -2.12 -5.18
C ARG A 93 8.29 -3.06 -4.74
N LEU A 94 7.95 -4.11 -3.98
CA LEU A 94 8.92 -5.13 -3.56
C LEU A 94 9.33 -5.99 -4.75
N SER A 95 10.56 -6.50 -4.71
CA SER A 95 11.03 -7.51 -5.67
C SER A 95 10.49 -8.88 -5.28
N LEU A 96 9.25 -9.15 -5.66
CA LEU A 96 8.53 -10.37 -5.27
C LEU A 96 8.89 -11.53 -6.21
N SER A 97 9.07 -12.74 -5.63
CA SER A 97 9.08 -13.96 -6.42
C SER A 97 7.67 -14.27 -6.94
N PRO A 98 7.52 -15.13 -7.99
CA PRO A 98 6.19 -15.53 -8.46
C PRO A 98 5.29 -16.09 -7.36
N THR A 99 5.82 -16.92 -6.47
CA THR A 99 5.07 -17.45 -5.33
C THR A 99 4.62 -16.34 -4.39
N GLU A 100 5.51 -15.40 -4.09
CA GLU A 100 5.19 -14.25 -3.24
C GLU A 100 4.11 -13.34 -3.85
N VAL A 101 4.12 -13.17 -5.17
CA VAL A 101 3.04 -12.42 -5.85
C VAL A 101 1.69 -13.07 -5.57
N PHE A 102 1.56 -14.39 -5.73
CA PHE A 102 0.31 -15.11 -5.44
C PHE A 102 -0.09 -14.99 -3.96
N GLU A 103 0.87 -15.14 -3.06
CA GLU A 103 0.60 -15.01 -1.61
C GLU A 103 0.12 -13.62 -1.25
N CYS A 104 0.80 -12.58 -1.73
CA CYS A 104 0.39 -11.20 -1.51
C CYS A 104 -0.99 -10.92 -2.10
N TYR A 105 -1.25 -11.42 -3.32
CA TYR A 105 -2.54 -11.26 -3.97
C TYR A 105 -3.68 -11.79 -3.10
N HIS A 106 -3.58 -13.01 -2.62
CA HIS A 106 -4.62 -13.62 -1.79
C HIS A 106 -4.79 -12.94 -0.43
N LYS A 107 -3.70 -12.41 0.15
CA LYS A 107 -3.78 -11.62 1.39
C LYS A 107 -4.50 -10.29 1.16
N VAL A 108 -4.18 -9.61 0.07
CA VAL A 108 -4.81 -8.32 -0.27
C VAL A 108 -6.28 -8.49 -0.69
N GLU A 109 -6.66 -9.61 -1.29
CA GLU A 109 -8.07 -9.90 -1.57
C GLU A 109 -8.94 -9.77 -0.32
N LYS A 110 -8.43 -10.13 0.85
CA LYS A 110 -9.16 -10.01 2.12
C LYS A 110 -9.48 -8.55 2.48
N TYR A 111 -8.70 -7.61 1.99
CA TYR A 111 -8.93 -6.18 2.21
C TYR A 111 -10.17 -5.68 1.45
N LEU A 112 -10.66 -6.41 0.46
CA LEU A 112 -11.90 -6.06 -0.25
C LEU A 112 -13.13 -6.16 0.66
N ALA A 113 -13.06 -6.93 1.74
CA ALA A 113 -14.10 -7.03 2.75
C ALA A 113 -14.06 -5.93 3.81
N SER A 114 -13.05 -5.05 3.76
CA SER A 114 -12.95 -3.92 4.70
C SER A 114 -14.15 -2.98 4.57
N PRO A 115 -14.66 -2.42 5.68
CA PRO A 115 -15.69 -1.39 5.63
C PRO A 115 -15.17 -0.04 5.11
N SER A 116 -13.85 0.12 4.98
CA SER A 116 -13.22 1.35 4.47
C SER A 116 -13.17 1.36 2.95
N ALA A 117 -13.81 2.35 2.31
CA ALA A 117 -13.72 2.55 0.87
C ALA A 117 -12.30 2.87 0.42
N ILE A 118 -11.50 3.52 1.25
CA ILE A 118 -10.09 3.83 0.97
C ILE A 118 -9.29 2.52 0.89
N VAL A 119 -9.45 1.63 1.87
CA VAL A 119 -8.80 0.31 1.86
C VAL A 119 -9.20 -0.48 0.61
N ASN A 120 -10.51 -0.53 0.30
CA ASN A 120 -10.99 -1.24 -0.90
C ASN A 120 -10.36 -0.69 -2.18
N THR A 121 -10.30 0.63 -2.32
CA THR A 121 -9.76 1.32 -3.50
C THR A 121 -8.30 0.96 -3.73
N PHE A 122 -7.46 1.06 -2.70
CA PHE A 122 -6.05 0.73 -2.81
C PHE A 122 -5.78 -0.78 -2.90
N ALA A 123 -6.64 -1.61 -2.30
CA ALA A 123 -6.58 -3.05 -2.49
C ALA A 123 -6.81 -3.42 -3.96
N LEU A 124 -7.82 -2.86 -4.61
CA LEU A 124 -8.09 -3.09 -6.04
C LEU A 124 -6.91 -2.66 -6.92
N GLN A 125 -6.31 -1.50 -6.65
CA GLN A 125 -5.10 -1.07 -7.35
C GLN A 125 -3.96 -2.08 -7.16
N CYS A 126 -3.73 -2.52 -5.93
CA CYS A 126 -2.70 -3.50 -5.62
C CYS A 126 -2.91 -4.82 -6.37
N LEU A 127 -4.15 -5.33 -6.42
CA LEU A 127 -4.46 -6.56 -7.15
C LEU A 127 -4.14 -6.43 -8.65
N VAL A 128 -4.44 -5.30 -9.25
CA VAL A 128 -4.10 -5.03 -10.65
C VAL A 128 -2.58 -4.99 -10.85
N ASP A 129 -1.85 -4.28 -9.98
CA ASP A 129 -0.40 -4.16 -10.06
C ASP A 129 0.28 -5.53 -9.91
N LEU A 130 -0.22 -6.38 -9.01
CA LEU A 130 0.27 -7.75 -8.84
C LEU A 130 -0.08 -8.65 -10.04
N ALA A 131 -1.28 -8.48 -10.61
CA ALA A 131 -1.69 -9.23 -11.80
C ALA A 131 -0.81 -8.89 -13.02
N PHE A 132 -0.31 -7.66 -13.12
CA PHE A 132 0.66 -7.30 -14.15
C PHE A 132 2.02 -7.98 -13.96
N GLN A 133 2.32 -8.44 -12.76
CA GLN A 133 3.52 -9.25 -12.49
C GLN A 133 3.28 -10.75 -12.72
N GLN A 134 2.03 -11.22 -12.63
CA GLN A 134 1.62 -12.61 -12.85
C GLN A 134 0.31 -12.65 -13.63
N ASN A 135 0.41 -12.80 -14.95
CA ASN A 135 -0.72 -12.66 -15.86
C ASN A 135 -1.84 -13.69 -15.65
N THR A 136 -1.55 -14.81 -15.00
CA THR A 136 -2.58 -15.79 -14.64
C THR A 136 -3.61 -15.24 -13.65
N LEU A 137 -3.31 -14.13 -12.97
CA LEU A 137 -4.22 -13.45 -12.05
C LEU A 137 -5.16 -12.44 -12.74
N LEU A 138 -4.95 -12.17 -14.03
CA LEU A 138 -5.73 -11.15 -14.75
C LEU A 138 -7.23 -11.46 -14.78
N ILE A 139 -7.61 -12.71 -15.00
CA ILE A 139 -9.03 -13.12 -15.08
C ILE A 139 -9.74 -12.87 -13.75
N GLU A 140 -9.14 -13.30 -12.65
CA GLU A 140 -9.70 -13.10 -11.32
C GLU A 140 -9.77 -11.62 -10.95
N THR A 141 -8.74 -10.87 -11.30
CA THR A 141 -8.70 -9.42 -11.05
C THR A 141 -9.83 -8.70 -11.81
N LYS A 142 -10.12 -9.08 -13.06
CA LYS A 142 -11.26 -8.53 -13.79
C LYS A 142 -12.58 -8.77 -13.06
N ARG A 143 -12.77 -9.96 -12.50
CA ARG A 143 -13.98 -10.26 -11.71
C ARG A 143 -14.11 -9.35 -10.49
N HIS A 144 -13.01 -9.07 -9.80
CA HIS A 144 -13.00 -8.13 -8.68
C HIS A 144 -13.37 -6.72 -9.13
N LEU A 145 -12.86 -6.27 -10.27
CA LEU A 145 -13.17 -4.94 -10.80
C LEU A 145 -14.64 -4.83 -11.22
N GLU A 146 -15.17 -5.85 -11.88
CA GLU A 146 -16.60 -5.90 -12.27
C GLU A 146 -17.50 -5.87 -11.03
N ALA A 147 -17.17 -6.63 -9.99
CA ALA A 147 -17.88 -6.60 -8.72
C ALA A 147 -17.82 -5.21 -8.07
N GLY A 148 -16.66 -4.56 -8.13
CA GLY A 148 -16.47 -3.21 -7.60
C GLY A 148 -17.29 -2.13 -8.32
N MET A 149 -17.66 -2.35 -9.58
CA MET A 149 -18.54 -1.45 -10.33
C MET A 149 -19.95 -1.36 -9.73
N THR A 150 -20.36 -2.39 -8.96
CA THR A 150 -21.65 -2.42 -8.27
C THR A 150 -21.57 -1.96 -6.82
N SER A 151 -20.40 -1.50 -6.36
CA SER A 151 -20.20 -0.98 -5.00
C SER A 151 -21.08 0.23 -4.75
N GLN A 152 -21.51 0.40 -3.50
CA GLN A 152 -22.22 1.61 -3.07
C GLN A 152 -21.27 2.82 -2.97
N SER A 153 -19.96 2.61 -2.91
CA SER A 153 -18.96 3.67 -2.88
C SER A 153 -18.66 4.18 -4.29
N LYS A 154 -18.91 5.49 -4.51
CA LYS A 154 -18.54 6.14 -5.77
C LYS A 154 -17.04 6.14 -6.01
N ALA A 155 -16.24 6.22 -4.94
CA ALA A 155 -14.78 6.16 -5.05
C ALA A 155 -14.31 4.78 -5.55
N VAL A 156 -14.89 3.71 -5.04
CA VAL A 156 -14.60 2.34 -5.51
C VAL A 156 -15.01 2.17 -6.97
N GLN A 157 -16.23 2.60 -7.33
CA GLN A 157 -16.70 2.54 -8.73
C GLN A 157 -15.76 3.29 -9.68
N SER A 158 -15.37 4.51 -9.30
CA SER A 158 -14.47 5.34 -10.10
C SER A 158 -13.11 4.69 -10.31
N ARG A 159 -12.54 4.11 -9.23
CA ARG A 159 -11.27 3.40 -9.33
C ARG A 159 -11.40 2.17 -10.24
N CYS A 160 -12.46 1.40 -10.11
CA CYS A 160 -12.69 0.23 -10.95
C CYS A 160 -12.77 0.60 -12.44
N ARG A 161 -13.49 1.68 -12.78
CA ARG A 161 -13.54 2.16 -14.18
C ARG A 161 -12.15 2.48 -14.72
N LYS A 162 -11.34 3.17 -13.92
CA LYS A 162 -9.97 3.51 -14.28
C LYS A 162 -9.12 2.26 -14.47
N LEU A 163 -9.19 1.33 -13.52
CA LEU A 163 -8.39 0.10 -13.55
C LEU A 163 -8.77 -0.83 -14.70
N ILE A 164 -10.05 -0.90 -15.06
CA ILE A 164 -10.52 -1.66 -16.22
C ILE A 164 -9.84 -1.13 -17.49
N LYS A 165 -9.78 0.19 -17.66
CA LYS A 165 -9.10 0.82 -18.79
C LYS A 165 -7.60 0.53 -18.79
N GLU A 166 -6.95 0.56 -17.63
CA GLU A 166 -5.53 0.22 -17.50
C GLU A 166 -5.26 -1.24 -17.90
N MET A 167 -6.13 -2.16 -17.47
CA MET A 167 -6.00 -3.58 -17.84
C MET A 167 -6.22 -3.79 -19.34
N GLU A 168 -7.20 -3.13 -19.94
CA GLU A 168 -7.45 -3.20 -21.39
C GLU A 168 -6.24 -2.68 -22.17
N ALA A 169 -5.63 -1.58 -21.74
CA ALA A 169 -4.42 -1.03 -22.34
C ALA A 169 -3.23 -2.00 -22.20
N TYR A 170 -3.08 -2.61 -21.03
CA TYR A 170 -2.03 -3.60 -20.77
C TYR A 170 -2.16 -4.83 -21.68
N GLU A 171 -3.37 -5.33 -21.89
CA GLU A 171 -3.63 -6.54 -22.70
C GLU A 171 -3.42 -6.32 -24.20
N LYS A 172 -3.43 -5.06 -24.67
CA LYS A 172 -3.15 -4.73 -26.08
C LYS A 172 -1.66 -4.76 -26.42
N HIS A 173 -0.80 -4.80 -25.43
CA HIS A 173 0.65 -4.80 -25.58
C HIS A 173 1.25 -6.07 -24.98
#